data_51623b3026170ad019576bd321f24833
#
_entry.id   51623b3026170ad019576bd321f24833
#
_cell.length_a   1.000
_cell.length_b   1.000
_cell.length_c   1.000
_cell.angle_alpha   90.00
_cell.angle_beta   90.00
_cell.angle_gamma   90.00
#
_symmetry.space_group_name_H-M   'P 1'
#
loop_
_entity.id
_entity.type
_entity.pdbx_description
1 polymer ?
#
loop_
_entity_poly.entity_id
_entity_poly.type
_entity_poly.pdbx_seq_one_letter_code
_entity_poly.pdbx_strand_id
1 'polypeptide(L)'
;DTWVMASKVELGLKAFVAANRPLVRLLIGCGATFPVVAERLRQLFVEEAVAEIQRRGGKPTSSAVSLLSGVHRKDLRAREPGGAKATQAAQSQAAEHAAPASLGLIGQVVGRWMSDPKFLDGSTPRALQRGSEPGSFDELVQGVSTDVGPRAVLEEMLRLDVVRVEDEHIVLDTLGMVPRGDFAAMSEALGLNLHDHA
;
A
#
# COMPACT_ATOMS: atom_id res chain seq x y z
N ASP A 1 -29.86 -19.61 17.20
CA ASP A 1 -29.50 -18.19 17.04
C ASP A 1 -28.15 -17.98 16.33
N THR A 2 -27.21 -18.91 16.42
CA THR A 2 -25.90 -18.87 15.75
C THR A 2 -26.04 -18.86 14.22
N TRP A 3 -27.03 -19.54 13.66
CA TRP A 3 -27.33 -19.57 12.23
C TRP A 3 -27.80 -18.22 11.68
N VAL A 4 -28.57 -17.47 12.45
CA VAL A 4 -29.07 -16.14 12.06
C VAL A 4 -27.93 -15.11 12.05
N MET A 5 -26.99 -15.19 12.97
CA MET A 5 -25.81 -14.32 13.02
C MET A 5 -24.86 -14.59 11.85
N ALA A 6 -24.58 -15.84 11.51
CA ALA A 6 -23.79 -16.23 10.35
C ALA A 6 -24.40 -15.67 9.05
N SER A 7 -25.72 -15.73 8.91
CA SER A 7 -26.45 -15.19 7.77
C SER A 7 -26.32 -13.66 7.63
N LYS A 8 -26.38 -12.91 8.74
CA LYS A 8 -26.22 -11.43 8.71
C LYS A 8 -24.80 -11.01 8.32
N VAL A 9 -23.78 -11.66 8.88
CA VAL A 9 -22.39 -11.40 8.54
C VAL A 9 -22.12 -11.71 7.07
N GLU A 10 -22.64 -12.84 6.59
CA GLU A 10 -22.46 -13.24 5.19
C GLU A 10 -23.13 -12.27 4.22
N LEU A 11 -24.34 -11.81 4.52
CA LEU A 11 -25.04 -10.80 3.73
C LEU A 11 -24.27 -9.47 3.73
N GLY A 12 -23.78 -9.04 4.89
CA GLY A 12 -22.96 -7.84 5.00
C GLY A 12 -21.68 -7.95 4.17
N LEU A 13 -20.98 -9.08 4.22
CA LEU A 13 -19.78 -9.30 3.40
C LEU A 13 -20.09 -9.32 1.89
N LYS A 14 -21.20 -9.93 1.47
CA LYS A 14 -21.65 -9.91 0.08
C LYS A 14 -21.91 -8.48 -0.41
N ALA A 15 -22.63 -7.69 0.40
CA ALA A 15 -22.89 -6.29 0.11
C ALA A 15 -21.57 -5.48 0.04
N PHE A 16 -20.69 -5.66 1.02
CA PHE A 16 -19.37 -5.02 1.05
C PHE A 16 -18.56 -5.34 -0.22
N VAL A 17 -18.46 -6.61 -0.59
CA VAL A 17 -17.71 -7.02 -1.81
C VAL A 17 -18.32 -6.40 -3.07
N ALA A 18 -19.65 -6.41 -3.19
CA ALA A 18 -20.33 -5.84 -4.34
C ALA A 18 -20.08 -4.33 -4.47
N ALA A 19 -20.22 -3.58 -3.37
CA ALA A 19 -20.01 -2.14 -3.32
C ALA A 19 -18.55 -1.75 -3.56
N ASN A 20 -17.59 -2.53 -3.04
CA ASN A 20 -16.18 -2.19 -3.12
C ASN A 20 -15.47 -2.71 -4.39
N ARG A 21 -16.11 -3.54 -5.21
CA ARG A 21 -15.51 -4.05 -6.45
C ARG A 21 -14.99 -2.94 -7.39
N PRO A 22 -15.73 -1.86 -7.69
CA PRO A 22 -15.23 -0.76 -8.51
C PRO A 22 -14.07 -0.01 -7.83
N LEU A 23 -14.11 0.16 -6.51
CA LEU A 23 -13.03 0.80 -5.76
C LEU A 23 -11.74 -0.04 -5.78
N VAL A 24 -11.84 -1.35 -5.66
CA VAL A 24 -10.68 -2.26 -5.80
C VAL A 24 -10.07 -2.15 -7.20
N ARG A 25 -10.88 -2.06 -8.26
CA ARG A 25 -10.38 -1.84 -9.62
C ARG A 25 -9.63 -0.51 -9.75
N LEU A 26 -10.17 0.56 -9.16
CA LEU A 26 -9.52 1.87 -9.10
C LEU A 26 -8.17 1.78 -8.38
N LEU A 27 -8.13 1.16 -7.20
CA LEU A 27 -6.92 1.00 -6.41
C LEU A 27 -5.83 0.21 -7.16
N ILE A 28 -6.21 -0.88 -7.84
CA ILE A 28 -5.30 -1.64 -8.71
C ILE A 28 -4.81 -0.74 -9.85
N GLY A 29 -5.70 0.05 -10.46
CA GLY A 29 -5.36 1.03 -11.49
C GLY A 29 -4.30 2.03 -11.05
N CYS A 30 -4.35 2.45 -9.77
CA CYS A 30 -3.38 3.36 -9.15
C CYS A 30 -2.11 2.67 -8.63
N GLY A 31 -1.95 1.35 -8.83
CA GLY A 31 -0.81 0.60 -8.32
C GLY A 31 -0.86 0.26 -6.83
N ALA A 32 -2.01 0.46 -6.17
CA ALA A 32 -2.16 0.07 -4.77
C ALA A 32 -2.19 -1.45 -4.63
N THR A 33 -1.30 -1.99 -3.80
CA THR A 33 -1.20 -3.42 -3.54
C THR A 33 -2.07 -3.85 -2.37
N PHE A 34 -2.49 -5.14 -2.35
CA PHE A 34 -3.33 -5.68 -1.28
C PHE A 34 -2.77 -5.41 0.13
N PRO A 35 -1.47 -5.59 0.44
CA PRO A 35 -0.96 -5.31 1.80
C PRO A 35 -1.18 -3.86 2.24
N VAL A 36 -1.03 -2.89 1.33
CA VAL A 36 -1.26 -1.47 1.61
C VAL A 36 -2.73 -1.20 1.90
N VAL A 37 -3.63 -1.76 1.07
CA VAL A 37 -5.08 -1.62 1.25
C VAL A 37 -5.55 -2.30 2.53
N ALA A 38 -5.07 -3.53 2.80
CA ALA A 38 -5.41 -4.29 4.00
C ALA A 38 -5.00 -3.55 5.29
N GLU A 39 -3.85 -2.88 5.27
CA GLU A 39 -3.41 -2.08 6.40
C GLU A 39 -4.30 -0.85 6.63
N ARG A 40 -4.74 -0.16 5.57
CA ARG A 40 -5.69 0.95 5.65
C ARG A 40 -7.06 0.49 6.12
N LEU A 41 -7.57 -0.64 5.62
CA LEU A 41 -8.81 -1.24 6.09
C LEU A 41 -8.73 -1.62 7.58
N ARG A 42 -7.61 -2.17 8.04
CA ARG A 42 -7.41 -2.46 9.46
C ARG A 42 -7.52 -1.21 10.33
N GLN A 43 -6.94 -0.09 9.88
CA GLN A 43 -7.05 1.19 10.57
C GLN A 43 -8.50 1.67 10.63
N LEU A 44 -9.20 1.63 9.50
CA LEU A 44 -10.60 2.01 9.41
C LEU A 44 -11.49 1.17 10.35
N PHE A 45 -11.26 -0.13 10.44
CA PHE A 45 -11.97 -1.00 11.38
C PHE A 45 -11.75 -0.59 12.85
N VAL A 46 -10.55 -0.15 13.19
CA VAL A 46 -10.23 0.34 14.54
C VAL A 46 -10.94 1.67 14.82
N GLU A 47 -10.89 2.61 13.88
CA GLU A 47 -11.53 3.92 13.98
C GLU A 47 -13.04 3.78 14.14
N GLU A 48 -13.68 2.98 13.31
CA GLU A 48 -15.12 2.72 13.39
C GLU A 48 -15.52 1.97 14.67
N ALA A 49 -14.68 1.05 15.15
CA ALA A 49 -14.94 0.40 16.44
C ALA A 49 -14.87 1.39 17.62
N VAL A 50 -13.93 2.33 17.61
CA VAL A 50 -13.84 3.40 18.60
C VAL A 50 -15.10 4.29 18.54
N ALA A 51 -15.48 4.74 17.35
CA ALA A 51 -16.66 5.58 17.13
C ALA A 51 -17.94 4.87 17.60
N GLU A 52 -18.10 3.59 17.31
CA GLU A 52 -19.26 2.80 17.71
C GLU A 52 -19.35 2.63 19.24
N ILE A 53 -18.20 2.37 19.91
CA ILE A 53 -18.18 2.28 21.38
C ILE A 53 -18.59 3.62 22.00
N GLN A 54 -18.11 4.74 21.45
CA GLN A 54 -18.46 6.08 21.94
C GLN A 54 -19.95 6.40 21.70
N ARG A 55 -20.49 6.06 20.53
CA ARG A 55 -21.94 6.22 20.21
C ARG A 55 -22.83 5.47 21.21
N ARG A 56 -22.36 4.33 21.73
CA ARG A 56 -23.05 3.54 22.76
C ARG A 56 -22.80 4.06 24.19
N GLY A 57 -22.12 5.20 24.36
CA GLY A 57 -21.78 5.77 25.66
C GLY A 57 -20.67 5.02 26.42
N GLY A 58 -19.96 4.09 25.75
CA GLY A 58 -18.87 3.32 26.33
C GLY A 58 -17.50 4.04 26.22
N LYS A 59 -16.54 3.59 27.03
CA LYS A 59 -15.13 4.02 26.91
C LYS A 59 -14.38 3.11 25.94
N PRO A 60 -13.67 3.63 24.92
CA PRO A 60 -12.92 2.84 23.94
C PRO A 60 -11.62 2.28 24.54
N THR A 61 -11.73 1.30 25.43
CA THR A 61 -10.54 0.60 25.97
C THR A 61 -9.94 -0.30 24.90
N SER A 62 -8.61 -0.54 24.95
CA SER A 62 -7.91 -1.43 24.00
C SER A 62 -8.56 -2.82 23.90
N SER A 63 -9.15 -3.32 25.01
CA SER A 63 -9.87 -4.60 25.02
C SER A 63 -11.20 -4.53 24.27
N ALA A 64 -11.98 -3.46 24.49
CA ALA A 64 -13.27 -3.27 23.83
C ALA A 64 -13.08 -3.04 22.32
N VAL A 65 -12.11 -2.23 21.94
CA VAL A 65 -11.75 -1.97 20.54
C VAL A 65 -11.27 -3.25 19.86
N SER A 66 -10.38 -4.02 20.50
CA SER A 66 -9.90 -5.30 19.96
C SER A 66 -11.03 -6.31 19.75
N LEU A 67 -11.96 -6.39 20.72
CA LEU A 67 -13.11 -7.30 20.63
C LEU A 67 -14.05 -6.92 19.46
N LEU A 68 -14.32 -5.62 19.28
CA LEU A 68 -15.26 -5.13 18.27
C LEU A 68 -14.64 -5.12 16.87
N SER A 69 -13.39 -4.65 16.73
CA SER A 69 -12.71 -4.58 15.43
C SER A 69 -12.13 -5.91 14.96
N GLY A 70 -11.90 -6.87 15.85
CA GLY A 70 -11.16 -8.10 15.56
C GLY A 70 -9.64 -7.89 15.43
N VAL A 71 -9.13 -6.66 15.58
CA VAL A 71 -7.69 -6.36 15.50
C VAL A 71 -7.02 -6.72 16.82
N HIS A 72 -5.87 -7.40 16.74
CA HIS A 72 -5.19 -7.89 17.93
C HIS A 72 -4.68 -6.75 18.84
N ARG A 73 -4.82 -6.89 20.15
CA ARG A 73 -4.41 -5.87 21.16
C ARG A 73 -2.95 -5.43 21.03
N LYS A 74 -2.06 -6.32 20.61
CA LYS A 74 -0.65 -5.99 20.39
C LYS A 74 -0.49 -4.94 19.28
N ASP A 75 -1.26 -5.07 18.21
CA ASP A 75 -1.23 -4.15 17.07
C ASP A 75 -1.85 -2.78 17.41
N LEU A 76 -2.84 -2.76 18.31
CA LEU A 76 -3.42 -1.52 18.83
C LEU A 76 -2.42 -0.75 19.71
N ARG A 77 -1.71 -1.44 20.63
CA ARG A 77 -0.73 -0.81 21.51
C ARG A 77 0.52 -0.30 20.84
N ALA A 78 0.95 -0.94 19.74
CA ALA A 78 2.11 -0.49 18.98
C ALA A 78 1.93 0.92 18.38
N ARG A 79 0.69 1.43 18.36
CA ARG A 79 0.29 2.71 17.75
C ARG A 79 -0.15 3.78 18.73
N GLU A 80 -0.26 3.49 20.03
CA GLU A 80 -0.56 4.51 21.04
C GLU A 80 0.65 5.46 21.19
N PRO A 81 0.44 6.81 21.23
CA PRO A 81 1.50 7.77 21.52
C PRO A 81 2.00 7.53 22.97
N GLY A 82 3.04 6.76 23.14
CA GLY A 82 3.61 6.34 24.43
C GLY A 82 4.00 4.88 24.52
N GLY A 83 3.50 4.02 23.61
CA GLY A 83 3.86 2.60 23.51
C GLY A 83 5.22 2.33 22.87
N ALA A 84 5.89 3.37 22.39
CA ALA A 84 7.11 3.29 21.58
C ALA A 84 8.37 2.77 22.31
N LYS A 85 8.35 2.57 23.62
CA LYS A 85 9.57 2.16 24.37
C LYS A 85 9.85 0.66 24.39
N ALA A 86 8.88 -0.19 24.03
CA ALA A 86 9.06 -1.65 24.02
C ALA A 86 9.33 -2.24 22.63
N THR A 87 9.21 -1.45 21.57
CA THR A 87 9.24 -1.92 20.19
C THR A 87 10.53 -1.55 19.44
N GLN A 88 11.42 -0.73 20.02
CA GLN A 88 12.67 -0.32 19.35
C GLN A 88 13.64 -1.49 19.13
N ALA A 89 13.67 -2.48 20.02
CA ALA A 89 14.52 -3.65 19.83
C ALA A 89 13.98 -4.64 18.78
N ALA A 90 12.64 -4.74 18.63
CA ALA A 90 12.00 -5.57 17.60
C ALA A 90 11.92 -4.85 16.24
N GLN A 91 11.85 -3.52 16.24
CA GLN A 91 11.86 -2.71 15.02
C GLN A 91 13.26 -2.57 14.42
N SER A 92 14.33 -2.59 15.23
CA SER A 92 15.71 -2.54 14.73
C SER A 92 16.10 -3.79 13.96
N GLN A 93 15.58 -4.98 14.35
CA GLN A 93 15.83 -6.23 13.61
C GLN A 93 14.91 -6.39 12.38
N ALA A 94 13.74 -5.76 12.36
CA ALA A 94 12.86 -5.73 11.20
C ALA A 94 13.22 -4.61 10.22
N ALA A 95 13.86 -3.53 10.69
CA ALA A 95 14.26 -2.39 9.86
C ALA A 95 15.53 -2.65 9.03
N GLU A 96 16.38 -3.60 9.42
CA GLU A 96 17.55 -4.00 8.61
C GLU A 96 17.20 -4.88 7.41
N HIS A 97 15.94 -5.41 7.34
CA HIS A 97 15.48 -6.26 6.23
C HIS A 97 14.11 -5.84 5.65
N ALA A 98 13.56 -4.74 6.07
CA ALA A 98 12.32 -4.20 5.54
C ALA A 98 12.55 -2.79 5.00
N ALA A 99 12.83 -2.69 3.71
CA ALA A 99 12.33 -1.55 2.96
C ALA A 99 10.88 -1.32 3.40
N PRO A 100 10.41 -0.06 3.59
CA PRO A 100 9.12 0.20 4.20
C PRO A 100 8.06 -0.68 3.54
N ALA A 101 7.42 -1.55 4.33
CA ALA A 101 6.42 -2.53 3.88
C ALA A 101 5.18 -1.88 3.20
N SER A 102 5.18 -0.56 3.07
CA SER A 102 4.19 0.25 2.39
C SER A 102 4.49 0.53 0.92
N LEU A 103 5.74 0.35 0.47
CA LEU A 103 6.07 0.47 -0.95
C LEU A 103 5.97 -0.92 -1.57
N GLY A 104 5.04 -1.11 -2.52
CA GLY A 104 5.01 -2.31 -3.36
C GLY A 104 6.35 -2.51 -4.10
N LEU A 105 6.52 -3.65 -4.74
CA LEU A 105 7.75 -3.99 -5.48
C LEU A 105 8.23 -2.85 -6.40
N ILE A 106 7.31 -2.20 -7.09
CA ILE A 106 7.62 -1.06 -7.99
C ILE A 106 8.28 0.09 -7.22
N GLY A 107 7.73 0.47 -6.05
CA GLY A 107 8.33 1.53 -5.22
C GLY A 107 9.73 1.19 -4.71
N GLN A 108 9.99 -0.10 -4.43
CA GLN A 108 11.33 -0.56 -4.03
C GLN A 108 12.32 -0.51 -5.20
N VAL A 109 11.90 -0.90 -6.40
CA VAL A 109 12.73 -0.82 -7.62
C VAL A 109 13.06 0.63 -7.93
N VAL A 110 12.07 1.53 -7.89
CA VAL A 110 12.29 2.97 -8.08
C VAL A 110 13.21 3.54 -7.00
N GLY A 111 12.96 3.22 -5.73
CA GLY A 111 13.80 3.68 -4.62
C GLY A 111 15.27 3.27 -4.80
N ARG A 112 15.53 2.02 -5.22
CA ARG A 112 16.88 1.57 -5.54
C ARG A 112 17.47 2.30 -6.73
N TRP A 113 16.69 2.49 -7.81
CA TRP A 113 17.16 3.22 -9.00
C TRP A 113 17.60 4.64 -8.67
N MET A 114 16.90 5.31 -7.75
CA MET A 114 17.18 6.68 -7.34
C MET A 114 18.27 6.79 -6.26
N SER A 115 18.66 5.70 -5.61
CA SER A 115 19.61 5.74 -4.48
C SER A 115 20.93 5.00 -4.71
N ASP A 116 20.94 3.96 -5.56
CA ASP A 116 22.13 3.15 -5.80
C ASP A 116 23.02 3.82 -6.88
N PRO A 117 24.26 4.22 -6.54
CA PRO A 117 25.20 4.88 -7.47
C PRO A 117 25.41 4.16 -8.80
N LYS A 118 25.19 2.83 -8.81
CA LYS A 118 25.32 2.02 -10.02
C LYS A 118 24.31 2.38 -11.12
N PHE A 119 23.15 2.89 -10.73
CA PHE A 119 22.03 3.23 -11.61
C PHE A 119 21.84 4.75 -11.76
N LEU A 120 22.81 5.54 -11.28
CA LEU A 120 22.80 6.99 -11.38
C LEU A 120 23.84 7.49 -12.38
N ASP A 121 23.55 8.64 -12.97
CA ASP A 121 24.50 9.51 -13.62
C ASP A 121 24.59 10.81 -12.80
N GLY A 122 25.65 10.93 -12.01
CA GLY A 122 25.73 11.94 -10.96
C GLY A 122 24.64 11.75 -9.89
N SER A 123 23.66 12.65 -9.85
CA SER A 123 22.52 12.59 -8.92
C SER A 123 21.18 12.21 -9.59
N THR A 124 21.19 11.94 -10.89
CA THR A 124 19.98 11.62 -11.66
C THR A 124 19.93 10.14 -12.03
N PRO A 125 18.76 9.49 -12.01
CA PRO A 125 18.59 8.15 -12.54
C PRO A 125 18.97 8.11 -14.02
N ARG A 126 19.92 7.23 -14.37
CA ARG A 126 20.30 7.07 -15.78
C ARG A 126 19.32 6.19 -16.54
N ALA A 127 19.24 6.34 -17.83
CA ALA A 127 18.54 5.43 -18.72
C ALA A 127 19.19 4.04 -18.70
N LEU A 128 18.39 2.98 -18.55
CA LEU A 128 18.85 1.60 -18.41
C LEU A 128 18.43 0.79 -19.63
N GLN A 129 19.30 -0.10 -20.10
CA GLN A 129 18.96 -1.10 -21.09
C GLN A 129 18.45 -2.38 -20.41
N ARG A 130 17.67 -3.17 -21.14
CA ARG A 130 17.38 -4.54 -20.72
C ARG A 130 18.58 -5.44 -21.00
N GLY A 131 18.73 -6.48 -20.21
CA GLY A 131 19.77 -7.49 -20.43
C GLY A 131 20.52 -7.86 -19.17
N SER A 132 21.55 -8.71 -19.34
CA SER A 132 22.37 -9.26 -18.27
C SER A 132 23.59 -8.40 -17.95
N GLU A 133 23.78 -7.28 -18.65
CA GLU A 133 24.95 -6.43 -18.47
C GLU A 133 24.92 -5.71 -17.12
N PRO A 134 26.09 -5.47 -16.53
CA PRO A 134 26.17 -4.71 -15.28
C PRO A 134 25.52 -3.32 -15.39
N GLY A 135 24.63 -3.03 -14.45
CA GLY A 135 23.87 -1.76 -14.43
C GLY A 135 22.67 -1.77 -15.38
N SER A 136 22.20 -2.92 -15.84
CA SER A 136 20.98 -3.05 -16.61
C SER A 136 19.72 -2.95 -15.73
N PHE A 137 18.57 -2.76 -16.37
CA PHE A 137 17.26 -2.80 -15.70
C PHE A 137 16.98 -4.18 -15.08
N ASP A 138 17.39 -5.25 -15.75
CA ASP A 138 17.18 -6.60 -15.26
C ASP A 138 17.98 -6.84 -13.96
N GLU A 139 19.19 -6.33 -13.86
CA GLU A 139 19.97 -6.37 -12.61
C GLU A 139 19.36 -5.51 -11.51
N LEU A 140 18.84 -4.31 -11.84
CA LEU A 140 18.13 -3.45 -10.90
C LEU A 140 17.00 -4.22 -10.24
N VAL A 141 16.14 -4.86 -11.03
CA VAL A 141 14.98 -5.62 -10.54
C VAL A 141 15.40 -6.84 -9.73
N GLN A 142 16.35 -7.65 -10.24
CA GLN A 142 16.84 -8.85 -9.56
C GLN A 142 17.43 -8.54 -8.18
N GLY A 143 18.03 -7.39 -8.02
CA GLY A 143 18.56 -6.97 -6.73
C GLY A 143 17.49 -6.52 -5.72
N VAL A 144 16.21 -6.43 -6.14
CA VAL A 144 15.07 -6.13 -5.27
C VAL A 144 14.22 -7.39 -5.03
N SER A 145 13.99 -8.17 -6.08
CA SER A 145 13.18 -9.39 -5.99
C SER A 145 13.64 -10.41 -7.02
N THR A 146 13.71 -11.67 -6.59
CA THR A 146 13.94 -12.83 -7.45
C THR A 146 12.65 -13.56 -7.83
N ASP A 147 11.53 -13.23 -7.15
CA ASP A 147 10.25 -13.91 -7.34
C ASP A 147 9.48 -13.40 -8.55
N VAL A 148 9.72 -12.13 -8.92
CA VAL A 148 9.05 -11.47 -10.05
C VAL A 148 10.09 -11.10 -11.10
N GLY A 149 9.91 -11.63 -12.30
CA GLY A 149 10.86 -11.39 -13.40
C GLY A 149 10.85 -9.93 -13.89
N PRO A 150 12.01 -9.42 -14.40
CA PRO A 150 12.16 -8.04 -14.87
C PRO A 150 11.15 -7.61 -15.93
N ARG A 151 10.73 -8.53 -16.80
CA ARG A 151 9.73 -8.25 -17.81
C ARG A 151 8.38 -7.85 -17.22
N ALA A 152 7.89 -8.61 -16.22
CA ALA A 152 6.62 -8.32 -15.57
C ALA A 152 6.67 -7.00 -14.79
N VAL A 153 7.82 -6.72 -14.15
CA VAL A 153 8.06 -5.44 -13.47
C VAL A 153 8.03 -4.28 -14.47
N LEU A 154 8.70 -4.41 -15.62
CA LEU A 154 8.70 -3.38 -16.66
C LEU A 154 7.29 -3.12 -17.21
N GLU A 155 6.54 -4.19 -17.53
CA GLU A 155 5.16 -4.07 -18.03
C GLU A 155 4.27 -3.32 -17.01
N GLU A 156 4.43 -3.58 -15.72
CA GLU A 156 3.70 -2.88 -14.67
C GLU A 156 4.16 -1.43 -14.49
N MET A 157 5.48 -1.15 -14.56
CA MET A 157 6.00 0.22 -14.48
C MET A 157 5.54 1.09 -15.67
N LEU A 158 5.45 0.50 -16.87
CA LEU A 158 4.88 1.16 -18.05
C LEU A 158 3.38 1.43 -17.86
N ARG A 159 2.63 0.45 -17.33
CA ARG A 159 1.19 0.60 -17.07
C ARG A 159 0.89 1.72 -16.05
N LEU A 160 1.80 1.93 -15.10
CA LEU A 160 1.70 2.97 -14.06
C LEU A 160 2.30 4.32 -14.50
N ASP A 161 2.74 4.45 -15.73
CA ASP A 161 3.44 5.65 -16.24
C ASP A 161 4.66 6.06 -15.39
N VAL A 162 5.30 5.10 -14.71
CA VAL A 162 6.50 5.32 -13.90
C VAL A 162 7.76 5.35 -14.74
N VAL A 163 7.74 4.66 -15.87
CA VAL A 163 8.82 4.62 -16.85
C VAL A 163 8.28 4.78 -18.25
N ARG A 164 9.15 5.20 -19.16
CA ARG A 164 8.93 5.18 -20.61
C ARG A 164 10.10 4.51 -21.31
N VAL A 165 9.90 4.05 -22.51
CA VAL A 165 10.95 3.47 -23.35
C VAL A 165 11.32 4.48 -24.44
N GLU A 166 12.59 4.87 -24.50
CA GLU A 166 13.17 5.77 -25.48
C GLU A 166 14.38 5.07 -26.10
N ASP A 167 14.39 4.86 -27.41
CA ASP A 167 15.51 4.25 -28.16
C ASP A 167 16.09 2.99 -27.49
N GLU A 168 15.20 2.04 -27.12
CA GLU A 168 15.53 0.79 -26.39
C GLU A 168 16.01 0.97 -24.94
N HIS A 169 16.04 2.19 -24.44
CA HIS A 169 16.35 2.50 -23.05
C HIS A 169 15.09 2.72 -22.23
N ILE A 170 15.13 2.22 -21.02
CA ILE A 170 14.08 2.44 -20.00
C ILE A 170 14.48 3.69 -19.22
N VAL A 171 13.63 4.70 -19.26
CA VAL A 171 13.85 6.00 -18.60
C VAL A 171 12.82 6.15 -17.48
N LEU A 172 13.29 6.51 -16.30
CA LEU A 172 12.40 6.79 -15.17
C LEU A 172 11.66 8.12 -15.41
N ASP A 173 10.33 8.08 -15.38
CA ASP A 173 9.50 9.27 -15.50
C ASP A 173 9.19 9.85 -14.10
N THR A 174 10.02 10.79 -13.67
CA THR A 174 9.86 11.46 -12.37
C THR A 174 8.64 12.37 -12.31
N LEU A 175 8.10 12.80 -13.46
CA LEU A 175 6.90 13.63 -13.54
C LEU A 175 5.61 12.78 -13.46
N GLY A 176 5.63 11.54 -13.95
CA GLY A 176 4.51 10.60 -13.87
C GLY A 176 4.20 10.13 -12.45
N MET A 177 5.13 10.33 -11.50
CA MET A 177 4.93 9.97 -10.09
C MET A 177 4.07 10.99 -9.32
N VAL A 178 3.84 12.18 -9.86
CA VAL A 178 2.98 13.19 -9.24
C VAL A 178 1.55 12.95 -9.73
N PRO A 179 0.57 12.72 -8.83
CA PRO A 179 -0.83 12.61 -9.23
C PRO A 179 -1.22 13.85 -10.03
N ARG A 180 -1.80 13.66 -11.21
CA ARG A 180 -2.36 14.79 -11.97
C ARG A 180 -3.44 15.46 -11.12
N GLY A 181 -3.49 16.78 -11.12
CA GLY A 181 -4.37 17.55 -10.24
C GLY A 181 -5.85 17.19 -10.39
N ASP A 182 -6.28 16.76 -11.58
CA ASP A 182 -7.62 16.25 -11.87
C ASP A 182 -7.90 14.92 -11.15
N PHE A 183 -6.92 13.99 -11.08
CA PHE A 183 -7.09 12.72 -10.36
C PHE A 183 -7.24 12.91 -8.85
N ALA A 184 -6.47 13.82 -8.25
CA ALA A 184 -6.60 14.14 -6.82
C ALA A 184 -8.00 14.69 -6.51
N ALA A 185 -8.47 15.66 -7.30
CA ALA A 185 -9.80 16.24 -7.15
C ALA A 185 -10.94 15.22 -7.37
N MET A 186 -10.80 14.34 -8.36
CA MET A 186 -11.77 13.25 -8.61
C MET A 186 -11.82 12.24 -7.47
N SER A 187 -10.67 11.88 -6.90
CA SER A 187 -10.58 10.94 -5.79
C SER A 187 -11.20 11.51 -4.51
N GLU A 188 -10.98 12.77 -4.24
CA GLU A 188 -11.60 13.50 -3.13
C GLU A 188 -13.12 13.59 -3.30
N ALA A 189 -13.60 14.00 -4.48
CA ALA A 189 -15.02 14.07 -4.80
C ALA A 189 -15.70 12.70 -4.69
N LEU A 190 -15.05 11.62 -5.12
CA LEU A 190 -15.56 10.25 -4.98
C LEU A 190 -15.68 9.88 -3.50
N GLY A 191 -14.67 10.19 -2.68
CA GLY A 191 -14.68 9.93 -1.24
C GLY A 191 -15.83 10.66 -0.53
N LEU A 192 -16.03 11.93 -0.83
CA LEU A 192 -17.12 12.73 -0.27
C LEU A 192 -18.51 12.19 -0.68
N ASN A 193 -18.71 11.90 -1.98
CA ASN A 193 -19.99 11.34 -2.46
C ASN A 193 -20.32 9.99 -1.81
N LEU A 194 -19.34 9.13 -1.62
CA LEU A 194 -19.56 7.84 -0.94
C LEU A 194 -19.87 8.01 0.54
N HIS A 195 -19.28 9.01 1.20
CA HIS A 195 -19.52 9.30 2.60
C HIS A 195 -20.95 9.87 2.82
N ASP A 196 -21.42 10.75 1.93
CA ASP A 196 -22.74 11.39 2.04
C ASP A 196 -23.92 10.43 1.75
N HIS A 197 -23.66 9.30 1.10
CA HIS A 197 -24.68 8.32 0.72
C HIS A 197 -24.59 6.99 1.51
N ALA A 198 -23.71 6.87 2.50
CA ALA A 198 -23.54 5.70 3.34
C ALA A 198 -24.17 5.89 4.74
#